data_aed035c04f85aca6fe84af84822bedd1
#
_entry.id   aed035c04f85aca6fe84af84822bedd1
#
_cell.length_a   1.000
_cell.length_b   1.000
_cell.length_c   1.000
_cell.angle_alpha   90.00
_cell.angle_beta   90.00
_cell.angle_gamma   90.00
#
_symmetry.space_group_name_H-M   'P 1'
#
loop_
_entity.id
_entity.type
_entity.pdbx_description
1 polymer ?
#
loop_
_entity_poly.entity_id
_entity_poly.type
_entity_poly.pdbx_seq_one_letter_code
_entity_poly.pdbx_strand_id
1 'polypeptide(L)'
;NQICRNRQDVMREKRGKLMKVIVVSHGSYARGLVDTAQMIAGEQEGLEAFGLEPEESVDTLREKIRESIEQTSEGEEVLILTDLFYGSPFNTVISLMSEYDLYHVTGINLPLMMEVVMGRYAGKSAQEVCKDLLKAAPETVKDVRELYKEVEG
;
A
#
# COMPACT_ATOMS: atom_id res chain seq x y z
N ASN A 1 5.14 24.34 -33.03
CA ASN A 1 4.35 24.77 -31.86
C ASN A 1 4.55 23.76 -30.69
N GLN A 2 5.67 23.95 -29.99
CA GLN A 2 5.83 23.31 -28.69
C GLN A 2 4.92 24.08 -27.73
N ILE A 3 3.76 23.49 -27.42
CA ILE A 3 2.90 23.96 -26.37
C ILE A 3 3.70 23.81 -25.08
N CYS A 4 4.00 24.93 -24.40
CA CYS A 4 4.57 24.92 -23.07
C CYS A 4 3.65 24.10 -22.15
N ARG A 5 4.01 22.84 -21.92
CA ARG A 5 3.33 22.01 -20.94
C ARG A 5 3.55 22.63 -19.57
N ASN A 6 2.45 23.02 -18.95
CA ASN A 6 2.47 23.56 -17.61
C ASN A 6 3.01 22.50 -16.63
N ARG A 7 3.73 22.94 -15.61
CA ARG A 7 4.24 22.10 -14.53
C ARG A 7 3.13 21.21 -13.93
N GLN A 8 1.88 21.73 -13.93
CA GLN A 8 0.71 20.99 -13.48
C GLN A 8 0.31 19.85 -14.42
N ASP A 9 0.48 20.02 -15.73
CA ASP A 9 0.16 18.98 -16.71
C ASP A 9 1.18 17.83 -16.67
N VAL A 10 2.46 18.15 -16.47
CA VAL A 10 3.52 17.14 -16.27
C VAL A 10 3.31 16.37 -14.97
N MET A 11 2.87 17.06 -13.92
CA MET A 11 2.55 16.42 -12.63
C MET A 11 1.29 15.54 -12.74
N ARG A 12 0.31 15.95 -13.54
CA ARG A 12 -0.92 15.19 -13.78
C ARG A 12 -0.65 13.93 -14.62
N GLU A 13 0.24 14.00 -15.62
CA GLU A 13 0.69 12.83 -16.39
C GLU A 13 1.51 11.86 -15.53
N LYS A 14 2.34 12.38 -14.62
CA LYS A 14 3.06 11.56 -13.63
C LYS A 14 2.11 10.90 -12.63
N ARG A 15 1.03 11.59 -12.24
CA ARG A 15 -0.02 11.03 -11.36
C ARG A 15 -0.78 9.88 -12.03
N GLY A 16 -1.03 9.95 -13.35
CA GLY A 16 -1.66 8.87 -14.09
C GLY A 16 -0.83 7.59 -14.22
N LYS A 17 0.44 7.61 -13.79
CA LYS A 17 1.36 6.47 -13.79
C LYS A 17 1.66 5.93 -12.38
N LEU A 18 1.07 6.51 -11.33
CA LEU A 18 1.25 6.02 -9.96
C LEU A 18 0.50 4.71 -9.78
N MET A 19 1.20 3.70 -9.21
CA MET A 19 0.54 2.46 -8.86
C MET A 19 -0.59 2.72 -7.86
N LYS A 20 -1.66 1.97 -7.98
CA LYS A 20 -2.72 1.94 -6.97
C LYS A 20 -2.27 1.08 -5.80
N VAL A 21 -2.49 1.57 -4.59
CA VAL A 21 -2.17 0.86 -3.35
C VAL A 21 -3.45 0.59 -2.57
N ILE A 22 -3.70 -0.66 -2.26
CA ILE A 22 -4.88 -1.11 -1.52
C ILE A 22 -4.39 -1.81 -0.25
N VAL A 23 -4.82 -1.32 0.91
CA VAL A 23 -4.50 -1.94 2.20
C VAL A 23 -5.73 -2.70 2.68
N VAL A 24 -5.55 -3.98 3.01
CA VAL A 24 -6.63 -4.88 3.44
C VAL A 24 -6.28 -5.51 4.78
N SER A 25 -7.18 -5.43 5.74
CA SER A 25 -6.92 -5.94 7.09
C SER A 25 -8.18 -6.48 7.76
N HIS A 26 -7.97 -7.11 8.90
CA HIS A 26 -9.03 -7.31 9.89
C HIS A 26 -9.40 -5.94 10.49
N GLY A 27 -10.69 -5.71 10.75
CA GLY A 27 -11.17 -4.53 11.45
C GLY A 27 -10.66 -3.20 10.88
N SER A 28 -10.34 -2.28 11.76
CA SER A 28 -9.97 -0.90 11.42
C SER A 28 -8.48 -0.68 11.16
N TYR A 29 -7.66 -1.70 11.19
CA TYR A 29 -6.20 -1.56 11.06
C TYR A 29 -5.79 -0.89 9.74
N ALA A 30 -6.34 -1.34 8.61
CA ALA A 30 -6.03 -0.75 7.31
C ALA A 30 -6.40 0.73 7.25
N ARG A 31 -7.58 1.09 7.74
CA ARG A 31 -8.06 2.48 7.77
C ARG A 31 -7.15 3.34 8.63
N GLY A 32 -6.83 2.88 9.85
CA GLY A 32 -5.94 3.60 10.76
C GLY A 32 -4.54 3.79 10.17
N LEU A 33 -4.02 2.76 9.51
CA LEU A 33 -2.71 2.79 8.87
C LEU A 33 -2.65 3.82 7.74
N VAL A 34 -3.65 3.83 6.86
CA VAL A 34 -3.76 4.79 5.76
C VAL A 34 -3.95 6.22 6.31
N ASP A 35 -4.84 6.40 7.27
CA ASP A 35 -5.10 7.72 7.87
C ASP A 35 -3.83 8.27 8.52
N THR A 36 -3.10 7.45 9.26
CA THR A 36 -1.86 7.85 9.92
C THR A 36 -0.76 8.17 8.90
N ALA A 37 -0.60 7.34 7.88
CA ALA A 37 0.36 7.61 6.81
C ALA A 37 0.09 8.97 6.13
N GLN A 38 -1.16 9.29 5.90
CA GLN A 38 -1.56 10.57 5.30
C GLN A 38 -1.37 11.76 6.26
N MET A 39 -1.48 11.57 7.57
CA MET A 39 -1.10 12.60 8.54
C MET A 39 0.38 12.98 8.43
N ILE A 40 1.25 12.01 8.15
CA ILE A 40 2.68 12.22 8.07
C ILE A 40 3.08 12.77 6.69
N ALA A 41 2.58 12.18 5.62
CA ALA A 41 3.01 12.44 4.24
C ALA A 41 2.06 13.34 3.43
N GLY A 42 0.90 13.69 3.98
CA GLY A 42 -0.17 14.39 3.26
C GLY A 42 -1.09 13.44 2.51
N GLU A 43 -2.18 13.98 1.95
CA GLU A 43 -3.14 13.20 1.17
C GLU A 43 -2.49 12.45 0.01
N GLN A 44 -2.92 11.21 -0.18
CA GLN A 44 -2.41 10.32 -1.22
C GLN A 44 -3.55 9.92 -2.17
N GLU A 45 -3.39 10.19 -3.46
CA GLU A 45 -4.28 9.63 -4.48
C GLU A 45 -3.99 8.14 -4.67
N GLY A 46 -5.03 7.34 -4.98
CA GLY A 46 -4.86 5.93 -5.26
C GLY A 46 -4.37 5.11 -4.07
N LEU A 47 -4.66 5.54 -2.87
CA LEU A 47 -4.40 4.81 -1.63
C LEU A 47 -5.74 4.55 -0.94
N GLU A 48 -6.14 3.28 -0.89
CA GLU A 48 -7.44 2.86 -0.35
C GLU A 48 -7.26 1.83 0.77
N ALA A 49 -8.23 1.78 1.68
CA ALA A 49 -8.24 0.86 2.81
C ALA A 49 -9.56 0.11 2.88
N PHE A 50 -9.48 -1.21 3.07
CA PHE A 50 -10.64 -2.08 3.31
C PHE A 50 -10.38 -2.94 4.53
N GLY A 51 -11.30 -2.89 5.48
CA GLY A 51 -11.26 -3.71 6.69
C GLY A 51 -12.39 -4.72 6.71
N LEU A 52 -12.08 -5.95 7.08
CA LEU A 52 -13.10 -6.96 7.35
C LEU A 52 -13.71 -6.72 8.72
N GLU A 53 -14.92 -6.22 8.77
CA GLU A 53 -15.66 -6.03 10.02
C GLU A 53 -16.21 -7.37 10.54
N PRO A 54 -16.46 -7.50 11.87
CA PRO A 54 -16.88 -8.78 12.46
C PRO A 54 -18.14 -9.39 11.83
N GLU A 55 -19.07 -8.55 11.35
CA GLU A 55 -20.34 -8.97 10.76
C GLU A 55 -20.34 -8.96 9.23
N GLU A 56 -19.25 -8.53 8.62
CA GLU A 56 -19.11 -8.47 7.17
C GLU A 56 -18.73 -9.84 6.60
N SER A 57 -19.35 -10.24 5.49
CA SER A 57 -18.96 -11.45 4.80
C SER A 57 -17.66 -11.27 4.01
N VAL A 58 -16.92 -12.35 3.88
CA VAL A 58 -15.69 -12.38 3.05
C VAL A 58 -16.02 -12.06 1.60
N ASP A 59 -17.17 -12.49 1.10
CA ASP A 59 -17.60 -12.22 -0.27
C ASP A 59 -17.84 -10.73 -0.50
N THR A 60 -18.42 -10.03 0.47
CA THR A 60 -18.60 -8.57 0.41
C THR A 60 -17.25 -7.86 0.35
N LEU A 61 -16.30 -8.25 1.19
CA LEU A 61 -14.95 -7.70 1.17
C LEU A 61 -14.29 -7.93 -0.20
N ARG A 62 -14.38 -9.15 -0.72
CA ARG A 62 -13.81 -9.50 -2.02
C ARG A 62 -14.36 -8.62 -3.13
N GLU A 63 -15.67 -8.39 -3.16
CA GLU A 63 -16.30 -7.57 -4.19
C GLU A 63 -15.90 -6.09 -4.08
N LYS A 64 -15.73 -5.55 -2.88
CA LYS A 64 -15.21 -4.18 -2.69
C LYS A 64 -13.78 -4.05 -3.24
N ILE A 65 -12.94 -5.02 -2.96
CA ILE A 65 -11.54 -5.02 -3.46
C ILE A 65 -11.54 -5.20 -4.97
N ARG A 66 -12.34 -6.11 -5.50
CA ARG A 66 -12.50 -6.34 -6.95
C ARG A 66 -12.90 -5.05 -7.66
N GLU A 67 -13.91 -4.37 -7.17
CA GLU A 67 -14.38 -3.10 -7.73
C GLU A 67 -13.25 -2.06 -7.76
N SER A 68 -12.50 -1.95 -6.69
CA SER A 68 -11.34 -1.06 -6.61
C SER A 68 -10.27 -1.41 -7.65
N ILE A 69 -9.96 -2.69 -7.82
CA ILE A 69 -9.00 -3.16 -8.83
C ILE A 69 -9.50 -2.79 -10.24
N GLU A 70 -10.77 -3.03 -10.53
CA GLU A 70 -11.37 -2.79 -11.84
C GLU A 70 -11.48 -1.29 -12.18
N GLN A 71 -11.42 -0.41 -11.20
CA GLN A 71 -11.39 1.04 -11.40
C GLN A 71 -10.00 1.57 -11.74
N THR A 72 -8.96 0.75 -11.66
CA THR A 72 -7.61 1.17 -12.07
C THR A 72 -7.56 1.36 -13.59
N SER A 73 -6.74 2.32 -14.01
CA SER A 73 -6.50 2.58 -15.43
C SER A 73 -5.70 1.43 -16.06
N GLU A 74 -5.91 1.21 -17.35
CA GLU A 74 -5.13 0.23 -18.10
C GLU A 74 -3.63 0.54 -18.01
N GLY A 75 -2.83 -0.48 -17.68
CA GLY A 75 -1.38 -0.35 -17.51
C GLY A 75 -0.95 0.18 -16.14
N GLU A 76 -1.89 0.55 -15.27
CA GLU A 76 -1.59 0.95 -13.90
C GLU A 76 -1.38 -0.30 -13.02
N GLU A 77 -0.26 -0.33 -12.33
CA GLU A 77 0.05 -1.42 -11.41
C GLU A 77 -0.79 -1.34 -10.14
N VAL A 78 -1.11 -2.49 -9.55
CA VAL A 78 -1.84 -2.58 -8.27
C VAL A 78 -0.98 -3.33 -7.26
N LEU A 79 -0.70 -2.67 -6.14
CA LEU A 79 -0.03 -3.25 -4.98
C LEU A 79 -1.04 -3.37 -3.83
N ILE A 80 -1.26 -4.59 -3.36
CA ILE A 80 -2.10 -4.84 -2.19
C ILE A 80 -1.23 -5.20 -0.99
N LEU A 81 -1.55 -4.58 0.14
CA LEU A 81 -0.83 -4.76 1.40
C LEU A 81 -1.80 -5.34 2.42
N THR A 82 -1.45 -6.46 3.03
CA THR A 82 -2.29 -7.11 4.03
C THR A 82 -1.61 -7.13 5.41
N ASP A 83 -2.41 -7.33 6.45
CA ASP A 83 -1.95 -7.25 7.83
C ASP A 83 -1.17 -8.49 8.30
N LEU A 84 -1.69 -9.69 8.01
CA LEU A 84 -1.12 -10.96 8.46
C LEU A 84 -0.91 -11.93 7.29
N PHE A 85 0.02 -12.87 7.47
CA PHE A 85 0.31 -13.93 6.51
C PHE A 85 -0.74 -15.05 6.50
N TYR A 86 -1.88 -14.86 7.15
CA TYR A 86 -3.00 -15.80 7.19
C TYR A 86 -4.31 -15.05 7.49
N GLY A 87 -5.42 -15.76 7.40
CA GLY A 87 -6.74 -15.23 7.69
C GLY A 87 -7.50 -14.74 6.47
N SER A 88 -8.73 -14.30 6.69
CA SER A 88 -9.66 -13.97 5.62
C SER A 88 -9.21 -12.82 4.72
N PRO A 89 -8.64 -11.71 5.23
CA PRO A 89 -8.12 -10.66 4.34
C PRO A 89 -7.02 -11.17 3.41
N PHE A 90 -6.05 -11.91 3.92
CA PHE A 90 -4.97 -12.52 3.13
C PHE A 90 -5.52 -13.48 2.08
N ASN A 91 -6.38 -14.40 2.47
CA ASN A 91 -6.95 -15.41 1.57
C ASN A 91 -7.83 -14.76 0.49
N THR A 92 -8.54 -13.69 0.81
CA THR A 92 -9.33 -12.92 -0.14
C THR A 92 -8.45 -12.35 -1.25
N VAL A 93 -7.33 -11.74 -0.88
CA VAL A 93 -6.37 -11.20 -1.86
C VAL A 93 -5.75 -12.32 -2.70
N ILE A 94 -5.38 -13.45 -2.09
CA ILE A 94 -4.85 -14.61 -2.83
C ILE A 94 -5.85 -15.07 -3.90
N SER A 95 -7.14 -15.13 -3.57
CA SER A 95 -8.17 -15.51 -4.54
C SER A 95 -8.26 -14.56 -5.73
N LEU A 96 -8.03 -13.27 -5.52
CA LEU A 96 -8.03 -12.25 -6.57
C LEU A 96 -6.77 -12.30 -7.44
N MET A 97 -5.64 -12.78 -6.91
CA MET A 97 -4.39 -12.92 -7.66
C MET A 97 -4.51 -13.95 -8.80
N SER A 98 -5.46 -14.86 -8.74
CA SER A 98 -5.74 -15.78 -9.85
C SER A 98 -6.50 -15.13 -11.01
N GLU A 99 -7.13 -13.99 -10.77
CA GLU A 99 -7.96 -13.29 -11.74
C GLU A 99 -7.29 -12.00 -12.29
N TYR A 100 -6.43 -11.38 -11.50
CA TYR A 100 -5.79 -10.10 -11.82
C TYR A 100 -4.29 -10.17 -11.59
N ASP A 101 -3.55 -9.36 -12.34
CA ASP A 101 -2.11 -9.16 -12.12
C ASP A 101 -1.90 -8.20 -10.94
N LEU A 102 -1.62 -8.76 -9.78
CA LEU A 102 -1.50 -8.04 -8.53
C LEU A 102 -0.13 -8.29 -7.88
N TYR A 103 0.44 -7.24 -7.31
CA TYR A 103 1.52 -7.37 -6.34
C TYR A 103 0.91 -7.44 -4.94
N HIS A 104 1.46 -8.27 -4.07
CA HIS A 104 0.92 -8.48 -2.74
C HIS A 104 2.04 -8.67 -1.73
N VAL A 105 2.10 -7.80 -0.74
CA VAL A 105 3.02 -7.90 0.40
C VAL A 105 2.18 -7.95 1.68
N THR A 106 2.50 -8.88 2.57
CA THR A 106 1.81 -9.05 3.85
C THR A 106 2.71 -8.68 5.02
N GLY A 107 2.11 -8.34 6.16
CA GLY A 107 2.83 -7.86 7.33
C GLY A 107 3.04 -6.36 7.35
N ILE A 108 2.16 -5.62 6.69
CA ILE A 108 2.29 -4.15 6.58
C ILE A 108 2.21 -3.48 7.95
N ASN A 109 3.08 -2.51 8.14
CA ASN A 109 3.11 -1.63 9.31
C ASN A 109 3.37 -0.19 8.87
N LEU A 110 3.37 0.75 9.81
CA LEU A 110 3.50 2.17 9.49
C LEU A 110 4.85 2.52 8.85
N PRO A 111 6.01 2.08 9.35
CA PRO A 111 7.27 2.34 8.66
C PRO A 111 7.28 1.84 7.22
N LEU A 112 6.74 0.66 6.96
CA LEU A 112 6.64 0.10 5.60
C LEU A 112 5.65 0.87 4.74
N MET A 113 4.54 1.37 5.30
CA MET A 113 3.63 2.27 4.58
C MET A 113 4.35 3.54 4.11
N MET A 114 5.24 4.09 4.94
CA MET A 114 6.03 5.25 4.55
C MET A 114 6.99 4.92 3.40
N GLU A 115 7.57 3.72 3.39
CA GLU A 115 8.38 3.24 2.25
C GLU A 115 7.57 3.17 0.95
N VAL A 116 6.33 2.67 1.04
CA VAL A 116 5.41 2.60 -0.12
C VAL A 116 5.11 4.00 -0.65
N VAL A 117 4.73 4.93 0.21
CA VAL A 117 4.39 6.31 -0.16
C VAL A 117 5.59 6.99 -0.81
N MET A 118 6.77 6.87 -0.22
CA MET A 118 8.00 7.47 -0.75
C MET A 118 8.44 6.82 -2.07
N GLY A 119 8.35 5.51 -2.17
CA GLY A 119 8.67 4.78 -3.40
C GLY A 119 7.76 5.17 -4.55
N ARG A 120 6.48 5.29 -4.27
CA ARG A 120 5.48 5.76 -5.24
C ARG A 120 5.76 7.21 -5.67
N TYR A 121 6.07 8.08 -4.74
CA TYR A 121 6.44 9.47 -5.04
C TYR A 121 7.70 9.56 -5.90
N ALA A 122 8.67 8.66 -5.68
CA ALA A 122 9.90 8.57 -6.47
C ALA A 122 9.70 7.92 -7.86
N GLY A 123 8.49 7.48 -8.18
CA GLY A 123 8.17 6.86 -9.46
C GLY A 123 8.64 5.41 -9.60
N LYS A 124 8.88 4.72 -8.49
CA LYS A 124 9.28 3.31 -8.50
C LYS A 124 8.15 2.41 -8.98
N SER A 125 8.51 1.30 -9.65
CA SER A 125 7.57 0.26 -10.00
C SER A 125 7.10 -0.51 -8.77
N ALA A 126 5.97 -1.22 -8.90
CA ALA A 126 5.47 -2.08 -7.82
C ALA A 126 6.49 -3.16 -7.44
N GLN A 127 7.20 -3.73 -8.41
CA GLN A 127 8.25 -4.72 -8.15
C GLN A 127 9.40 -4.13 -7.32
N GLU A 128 9.84 -2.92 -7.64
CA GLU A 128 10.90 -2.22 -6.89
C GLU A 128 10.45 -1.92 -5.47
N VAL A 129 9.21 -1.43 -5.31
CA VAL A 129 8.64 -1.16 -3.98
C VAL A 129 8.56 -2.46 -3.16
N CYS A 130 8.11 -3.56 -3.73
CA CYS A 130 8.06 -4.85 -3.02
C CYS A 130 9.45 -5.28 -2.53
N LYS A 131 10.48 -5.12 -3.34
CA LYS A 131 11.86 -5.42 -2.94
C LYS A 131 12.33 -4.51 -1.81
N ASP A 132 12.02 -3.22 -1.90
CA ASP A 132 12.36 -2.24 -0.86
C ASP A 132 11.69 -2.57 0.46
N LEU A 133 10.42 -3.00 0.44
CA LEU A 133 9.69 -3.40 1.64
C LEU A 133 10.33 -4.59 2.34
N LEU A 134 10.71 -5.63 1.58
CA LEU A 134 11.37 -6.80 2.16
C LEU A 134 12.73 -6.45 2.75
N LYS A 135 13.45 -5.55 2.13
CA LYS A 135 14.75 -5.07 2.62
C LYS A 135 14.61 -4.23 3.88
N ALA A 136 13.59 -3.36 3.94
CA ALA A 136 13.35 -2.46 5.08
C ALA A 136 12.70 -3.18 6.27
N ALA A 137 11.95 -4.25 6.04
CA ALA A 137 11.12 -4.89 7.07
C ALA A 137 11.88 -5.25 8.36
N PRO A 138 13.09 -5.84 8.33
CA PRO A 138 13.82 -6.15 9.56
C PRO A 138 14.17 -4.92 10.40
N GLU A 139 14.25 -3.74 9.79
CA GLU A 139 14.59 -2.49 10.43
C GLU A 139 13.40 -1.76 11.05
N THR A 140 12.19 -2.27 10.87
CA THR A 140 10.96 -1.60 11.33
C THR A 140 10.63 -1.86 12.80
N VAL A 141 11.23 -2.88 13.41
CA VAL A 141 11.05 -3.21 14.82
C VAL A 141 12.38 -3.00 15.54
N LYS A 142 12.36 -2.20 16.60
CA LYS A 142 13.55 -1.84 17.37
C LYS A 142 13.37 -2.14 18.85
N ASP A 143 14.39 -2.73 19.48
CA ASP A 143 14.50 -2.77 20.93
C ASP A 143 15.21 -1.49 21.38
N VAL A 144 14.45 -0.50 21.80
CA VAL A 144 14.99 0.81 22.17
C VAL A 144 15.89 0.72 23.41
N ARG A 145 15.62 -0.19 24.32
CA ARG A 145 16.46 -0.39 25.50
C ARG A 145 17.87 -0.85 25.12
N GLU A 146 17.98 -1.78 24.20
CA GLU A 146 19.28 -2.26 23.71
C GLU A 146 20.01 -1.18 22.94
N LEU A 147 19.32 -0.42 22.09
CA LEU A 147 19.91 0.73 21.38
C LEU A 147 20.42 1.82 22.35
N TYR A 148 19.64 2.10 23.39
CA TYR A 148 20.02 3.08 24.44
C TYR A 148 21.27 2.66 25.19
N LYS A 149 21.42 1.38 25.50
CA LYS A 149 22.64 0.85 26.16
C LYS A 149 23.87 0.99 25.26
N GLU A 150 23.75 0.77 23.96
CA GLU A 150 24.85 0.92 23.01
C GLU A 150 25.35 2.37 22.95
N VAL A 151 24.44 3.35 23.04
CA VAL A 151 24.80 4.78 23.03
C VAL A 151 25.46 5.22 24.33
N GLU A 152 25.08 4.65 25.50
CA GLU A 152 25.66 4.96 26.80
C GLU A 152 26.94 4.18 27.09
N GLY A 153 27.18 3.11 26.36
CA GLY A 153 28.41 2.34 26.44
C GLY A 153 29.52 3.06 25.65
#